data_4b65e50b0182251051e4e08fd2969d33
#
_entry.id   4b65e50b0182251051e4e08fd2969d33
#
_cell.length_a   1.000
_cell.length_b   1.000
_cell.length_c   1.000
_cell.angle_alpha   90.00
_cell.angle_beta   90.00
_cell.angle_gamma   90.00
#
_symmetry.space_group_name_H-M   'P 1'
#
loop_
_entity.id
_entity.type
_entity.pdbx_description
1 polymer ?
#
loop_
_entity_poly.entity_id
_entity_poly.type
_entity_poly.pdbx_seq_one_letter_code
_entity_poly.pdbx_strand_id
1 'polypeptide(L)'
;MKWLELHIDTTHAGLDPVTAMLSALDIDGVVIDDETDFQDFLENNRQYWDYVDEDLETSMQGKSRITFYLLDSETGYSQLAQVRIALQKLKEERSDCGALLLTLENIQDADWETNWKKYYKPLEIGERLLVVPQWELDDPGVQSSTRVPLILDPGLTFGTGSHTTTQLCLTALEKEVRAGDRVLDLGCGSGILSIAALRLGASEAIAVDIDEKCLTVAYDNAALNGIGKDVYTVKVGNVLTDEAMRESLGGGYQIVLANIVADVIIGLAPMVRSMMAEGGVFLCSGIIDTRAEEVAEKLRANGLEITDTHTSDGWYAFTCR
;
A
#
# COMPACT_ATOMS: atom_id res chain seq x y z
N MET A 1 21.91 11.87 -11.63
CA MET A 1 20.95 11.22 -10.76
C MET A 1 21.22 11.72 -9.36
N LYS A 2 20.19 12.10 -8.62
CA LYS A 2 20.31 12.44 -7.21
C LYS A 2 19.80 11.27 -6.40
N TRP A 3 20.38 11.04 -5.25
CA TRP A 3 20.02 9.96 -4.34
C TRP A 3 19.62 10.53 -3.00
N LEU A 4 18.66 9.92 -2.38
CA LEU A 4 18.26 10.12 -1.00
C LEU A 4 19.05 9.11 -0.17
N GLU A 5 19.77 9.57 0.83
CA GLU A 5 20.44 8.72 1.81
C GLU A 5 19.57 8.62 3.06
N LEU A 6 19.22 7.40 3.42
CA LEU A 6 18.29 7.10 4.50
C LEU A 6 18.94 6.20 5.54
N HIS A 7 18.66 6.47 6.79
CA HIS A 7 19.17 5.71 7.91
C HIS A 7 18.02 5.19 8.78
N ILE A 8 18.11 3.93 9.19
CA ILE A 8 17.22 3.32 10.17
C ILE A 8 18.04 2.98 11.40
N ASP A 9 17.80 3.70 12.50
CA ASP A 9 18.37 3.35 13.80
C ASP A 9 17.57 2.21 14.44
N THR A 10 18.26 1.12 14.76
CA THR A 10 17.67 -0.09 15.30
C THR A 10 18.54 -0.66 16.43
N THR A 11 18.32 -1.87 16.84
CA THR A 11 19.16 -2.67 17.75
C THR A 11 19.86 -3.77 16.95
N HIS A 12 20.87 -4.41 17.52
CA HIS A 12 21.47 -5.60 16.92
C HIS A 12 20.41 -6.65 16.52
N ALA A 13 19.43 -6.93 17.39
CA ALA A 13 18.33 -7.86 17.10
C ALA A 13 17.38 -7.39 15.99
N GLY A 14 17.40 -6.09 15.66
CA GLY A 14 16.58 -5.51 14.61
C GLY A 14 17.24 -5.48 13.23
N LEU A 15 18.54 -5.74 13.12
CA LEU A 15 19.26 -5.67 11.83
C LEU A 15 18.68 -6.65 10.79
N ASP A 16 18.58 -7.94 11.13
CA ASP A 16 18.04 -8.95 10.24
C ASP A 16 16.58 -8.69 9.82
N PRO A 17 15.65 -8.41 10.77
CA PRO A 17 14.28 -8.09 10.40
C PRO A 17 14.13 -6.85 9.51
N VAL A 18 14.90 -5.79 9.77
CA VAL A 18 14.86 -4.57 8.96
C VAL A 18 15.46 -4.82 7.58
N THR A 19 16.57 -5.54 7.48
CA THR A 19 17.18 -5.91 6.20
C THR A 19 16.23 -6.77 5.36
N ALA A 20 15.60 -7.77 5.97
CA ALA A 20 14.60 -8.61 5.29
C ALA A 20 13.39 -7.79 4.82
N MET A 21 12.93 -6.83 5.62
CA MET A 21 11.85 -5.91 5.26
C MET A 21 12.24 -5.03 4.06
N LEU A 22 13.47 -4.48 4.03
CA LEU A 22 13.95 -3.65 2.92
C LEU A 22 14.08 -4.47 1.63
N SER A 23 14.63 -5.69 1.72
CA SER A 23 14.73 -6.61 0.57
C SER A 23 13.35 -6.99 0.03
N ALA A 24 12.35 -7.17 0.87
CA ALA A 24 10.97 -7.41 0.44
C ALA A 24 10.32 -6.21 -0.30
N LEU A 25 10.95 -5.04 -0.23
CA LEU A 25 10.57 -3.82 -0.96
C LEU A 25 11.51 -3.52 -2.14
N ASP A 26 12.28 -4.53 -2.59
CA ASP A 26 13.29 -4.42 -3.67
C ASP A 26 14.38 -3.38 -3.36
N ILE A 27 14.79 -3.27 -2.08
CA ILE A 27 15.86 -2.39 -1.62
C ILE A 27 16.99 -3.30 -1.08
N ASP A 28 17.91 -3.71 -1.97
CA ASP A 28 18.96 -4.69 -1.65
C ASP A 28 20.32 -4.07 -1.33
N GLY A 29 20.55 -2.82 -1.69
CA GLY A 29 21.81 -2.11 -1.43
C GLY A 29 21.80 -1.43 -0.06
N VAL A 30 22.10 -2.18 1.01
CA VAL A 30 22.14 -1.64 2.38
C VAL A 30 23.57 -1.67 2.94
N VAL A 31 23.91 -0.66 3.74
CA VAL A 31 25.12 -0.63 4.58
C VAL A 31 24.68 -0.83 6.03
N ILE A 32 25.32 -1.75 6.73
CA ILE A 32 25.01 -2.07 8.13
C ILE A 32 26.17 -1.61 9.00
N ASP A 33 25.87 -0.73 9.94
CA ASP A 33 26.78 -0.33 11.01
C ASP A 33 26.26 -0.94 12.31
N ASP A 34 27.00 -1.87 12.90
CA ASP A 34 26.64 -2.55 14.13
C ASP A 34 27.66 -2.33 15.23
N GLU A 35 27.19 -1.94 16.40
CA GLU A 35 28.04 -1.75 17.58
C GLU A 35 28.80 -3.02 17.96
N THR A 36 28.17 -4.19 17.84
CA THR A 36 28.79 -5.47 18.18
C THR A 36 29.98 -5.77 17.27
N ASP A 37 29.85 -5.52 15.98
CA ASP A 37 30.96 -5.70 15.02
C ASP A 37 32.09 -4.73 15.31
N PHE A 38 31.81 -3.50 15.72
CA PHE A 38 32.80 -2.51 16.09
C PHE A 38 33.52 -2.88 17.39
N GLN A 39 32.83 -3.38 18.40
CA GLN A 39 33.44 -3.87 19.62
C GLN A 39 34.29 -5.12 19.39
N ASP A 40 33.79 -6.09 18.63
CA ASP A 40 34.54 -7.27 18.22
C ASP A 40 35.79 -6.89 17.40
N PHE A 41 35.68 -5.90 16.51
CA PHE A 41 36.84 -5.37 15.79
C PHE A 41 37.85 -4.75 16.72
N LEU A 42 37.45 -3.93 17.68
CA LEU A 42 38.35 -3.33 18.67
C LEU A 42 39.00 -4.38 19.57
N GLU A 43 38.26 -5.41 20.02
CA GLU A 43 38.84 -6.48 20.85
C GLU A 43 39.84 -7.36 20.08
N ASN A 44 39.54 -7.72 18.82
CA ASN A 44 40.34 -8.58 18.02
C ASN A 44 41.60 -7.88 17.42
N ASN A 45 41.58 -6.55 17.35
CA ASN A 45 42.64 -5.77 16.75
C ASN A 45 43.41 -4.86 17.73
N ARG A 46 43.24 -5.00 19.02
CA ARG A 46 43.90 -4.20 20.08
C ARG A 46 45.42 -4.07 19.93
N GLN A 47 46.06 -5.01 19.26
CA GLN A 47 47.51 -5.00 19.02
C GLN A 47 47.96 -4.03 17.91
N TYR A 48 47.03 -3.44 17.15
CA TYR A 48 47.35 -2.54 16.03
C TYR A 48 46.95 -1.08 16.29
N TRP A 49 46.24 -0.80 17.42
CA TRP A 49 45.72 0.53 17.73
C TRP A 49 46.14 0.95 19.13
N ASP A 50 46.94 2.00 19.24
CA ASP A 50 47.31 2.58 20.53
C ASP A 50 46.31 3.63 21.07
N TYR A 51 45.34 4.05 20.24
CA TYR A 51 44.34 5.06 20.60
C TYR A 51 43.10 4.93 19.74
N VAL A 52 41.93 4.91 20.37
CA VAL A 52 40.63 5.05 19.72
C VAL A 52 40.04 6.40 20.18
N ASP A 53 39.50 7.16 19.26
CA ASP A 53 38.87 8.44 19.55
C ASP A 53 37.65 8.22 20.45
N GLU A 54 37.66 8.79 21.68
CA GLU A 54 36.58 8.63 22.66
C GLU A 54 35.24 9.16 22.12
N ASP A 55 35.26 10.14 21.20
CA ASP A 55 34.05 10.67 20.55
C ASP A 55 33.48 9.63 19.58
N LEU A 56 34.33 8.84 18.90
CA LEU A 56 33.89 7.76 18.01
C LEU A 56 33.29 6.59 18.79
N GLU A 57 33.95 6.15 19.88
CA GLU A 57 33.47 5.09 20.75
C GLU A 57 32.12 5.46 21.39
N THR A 58 32.00 6.72 21.85
CA THR A 58 30.74 7.22 22.46
C THR A 58 29.63 7.37 21.42
N SER A 59 29.92 7.68 20.17
CA SER A 59 28.92 7.84 19.11
C SER A 59 28.30 6.53 18.64
N MET A 60 29.06 5.43 18.76
CA MET A 60 28.63 4.09 18.33
C MET A 60 27.97 3.27 19.45
N GLN A 61 28.06 3.73 20.70
CA GLN A 61 27.55 3.00 21.87
C GLN A 61 26.05 2.80 21.85
N GLY A 62 25.57 1.55 21.77
CA GLY A 62 24.17 1.16 21.85
C GLY A 62 23.35 1.38 20.58
N LYS A 63 23.99 1.61 19.43
CA LYS A 63 23.27 1.92 18.17
C LYS A 63 23.72 1.02 17.05
N SER A 64 22.77 0.27 16.50
CA SER A 64 22.90 -0.37 15.22
C SER A 64 22.13 0.45 14.18
N ARG A 65 22.69 0.65 12.99
CA ARG A 65 22.14 1.49 11.93
C ARG A 65 22.17 0.75 10.59
N ILE A 66 21.10 0.90 9.85
CA ILE A 66 21.05 0.47 8.44
C ILE A 66 20.91 1.69 7.56
N THR A 67 21.86 1.87 6.63
CA THR A 67 21.85 2.93 5.63
C THR A 67 21.47 2.34 4.28
N PHE A 68 20.58 3.00 3.55
CA PHE A 68 20.18 2.62 2.20
C PHE A 68 19.90 3.85 1.35
N TYR A 69 19.84 3.65 0.03
CA TYR A 69 19.73 4.74 -0.93
C TYR A 69 18.52 4.55 -1.83
N LEU A 70 17.73 5.61 -2.00
CA LEU A 70 16.65 5.67 -2.97
C LEU A 70 16.93 6.75 -4.00
N LEU A 71 16.37 6.61 -5.20
CA LEU A 71 16.44 7.68 -6.20
C LEU A 71 15.64 8.90 -5.71
N ASP A 72 16.16 10.11 -5.88
CA ASP A 72 15.41 11.35 -5.70
C ASP A 72 14.45 11.51 -6.89
N SER A 73 13.35 10.75 -6.86
CA SER A 73 12.35 10.60 -7.91
C SER A 73 11.01 10.16 -7.34
N GLU A 74 9.95 10.24 -8.13
CA GLU A 74 8.61 9.75 -7.77
C GLU A 74 8.63 8.30 -7.27
N THR A 75 9.35 7.42 -7.96
CA THR A 75 9.51 6.02 -7.57
C THR A 75 10.20 5.89 -6.21
N GLY A 76 11.29 6.64 -5.98
CA GLY A 76 12.01 6.60 -4.71
C GLY A 76 11.18 7.10 -3.54
N TYR A 77 10.38 8.14 -3.72
CA TYR A 77 9.46 8.63 -2.68
C TYR A 77 8.31 7.65 -2.43
N SER A 78 7.83 6.96 -3.45
CA SER A 78 6.85 5.87 -3.29
C SER A 78 7.43 4.71 -2.46
N GLN A 79 8.67 4.29 -2.75
CA GLN A 79 9.38 3.29 -1.96
C GLN A 79 9.61 3.75 -0.52
N LEU A 80 9.97 5.03 -0.30
CA LEU A 80 10.12 5.59 1.03
C LEU A 80 8.82 5.54 1.85
N ALA A 81 7.69 5.79 1.23
CA ALA A 81 6.38 5.65 1.89
C ALA A 81 6.12 4.20 2.31
N GLN A 82 6.44 3.23 1.43
CA GLN A 82 6.31 1.80 1.74
C GLN A 82 7.25 1.37 2.89
N VAL A 83 8.50 1.85 2.89
CA VAL A 83 9.46 1.61 3.99
C VAL A 83 8.88 2.10 5.33
N ARG A 84 8.28 3.27 5.37
CA ARG A 84 7.69 3.80 6.61
C ARG A 84 6.54 2.95 7.14
N ILE A 85 5.66 2.52 6.25
CA ILE A 85 4.54 1.64 6.61
C ILE A 85 5.09 0.32 7.16
N ALA A 86 6.07 -0.28 6.47
CA ALA A 86 6.68 -1.53 6.87
C ALA A 86 7.43 -1.42 8.21
N LEU A 87 8.16 -0.31 8.45
CA LEU A 87 8.83 -0.04 9.71
C LEU A 87 7.83 0.11 10.87
N GLN A 88 6.72 0.77 10.62
CA GLN A 88 5.71 0.93 11.66
C GLN A 88 5.09 -0.42 12.03
N LYS A 89 4.78 -1.27 11.04
CA LYS A 89 4.30 -2.62 11.26
C LYS A 89 5.32 -3.46 12.04
N LEU A 90 6.59 -3.41 11.62
CA LEU A 90 7.68 -4.12 12.29
C LEU A 90 7.81 -3.68 13.77
N LYS A 91 7.67 -2.38 14.05
CA LYS A 91 7.72 -1.82 15.40
C LYS A 91 6.58 -2.34 16.28
N GLU A 92 5.40 -2.56 15.73
CA GLU A 92 4.25 -3.10 16.45
C GLU A 92 4.41 -4.61 16.70
N GLU A 93 5.02 -5.35 15.78
CA GLU A 93 5.23 -6.80 15.87
C GLU A 93 6.47 -7.20 16.69
N ARG A 94 7.51 -6.36 16.71
CA ARG A 94 8.84 -6.68 17.24
C ARG A 94 9.39 -5.55 18.11
N SER A 95 9.11 -5.61 19.41
CA SER A 95 9.62 -4.62 20.37
C SER A 95 11.15 -4.69 20.60
N ASP A 96 11.78 -5.81 20.23
CA ASP A 96 13.23 -6.02 20.30
C ASP A 96 14.03 -5.27 19.23
N CYS A 97 13.37 -4.80 18.16
CA CYS A 97 14.00 -3.98 17.11
C CYS A 97 14.26 -2.52 17.51
N GLY A 98 13.88 -2.10 18.72
CA GLY A 98 14.12 -0.75 19.25
C GLY A 98 13.19 0.31 18.65
N ALA A 99 13.70 1.54 18.53
CA ALA A 99 12.87 2.69 18.13
C ALA A 99 12.50 2.70 16.65
N LEU A 100 13.29 2.03 15.78
CA LEU A 100 13.15 2.01 14.33
C LEU A 100 12.98 3.43 13.75
N LEU A 101 13.89 4.33 14.18
CA LEU A 101 13.86 5.72 13.76
C LEU A 101 14.43 5.85 12.34
N LEU A 102 13.59 6.29 11.41
CA LEU A 102 14.00 6.58 10.03
C LEU A 102 14.41 8.05 9.92
N THR A 103 15.64 8.29 9.52
CA THR A 103 16.19 9.63 9.24
C THR A 103 16.66 9.74 7.78
N LEU A 104 16.60 10.96 7.24
CA LEU A 104 17.03 11.27 5.88
C LEU A 104 18.17 12.31 5.99
N GLU A 105 19.36 11.97 5.54
CA GLU A 105 20.46 12.93 5.44
C GLU A 105 20.47 13.58 4.05
N ASN A 106 20.56 14.89 4.00
CA ASN A 106 20.60 15.80 2.83
C ASN A 106 19.35 16.61 2.49
N ILE A 107 18.26 16.57 3.27
CA ILE A 107 17.16 17.54 3.16
C ILE A 107 16.85 18.04 4.57
N GLN A 108 16.74 19.36 4.76
CA GLN A 108 16.28 19.92 6.03
C GLN A 108 14.86 19.40 6.32
N ASP A 109 14.61 18.92 7.54
CA ASP A 109 13.33 18.30 7.96
C ASP A 109 12.08 19.12 7.59
N ALA A 110 12.20 20.45 7.54
CA ALA A 110 11.11 21.36 7.15
C ALA A 110 10.75 21.29 5.64
N ASP A 111 11.70 20.92 4.77
CA ASP A 111 11.46 20.77 3.34
C ASP A 111 10.88 19.37 3.01
N TRP A 112 11.03 18.42 3.91
CA TRP A 112 10.62 17.04 3.68
C TRP A 112 9.10 16.86 3.72
N GLU A 113 8.38 17.44 4.71
CA GLU A 113 6.91 17.35 4.82
C GLU A 113 6.19 17.93 3.59
N THR A 114 6.87 18.79 2.84
CA THR A 114 6.30 19.46 1.66
C THR A 114 6.89 18.96 0.34
N ASN A 115 8.12 18.43 0.32
CA ASN A 115 8.78 18.06 -0.94
C ASN A 115 8.20 16.81 -1.59
N TRP A 116 7.83 15.78 -0.83
CA TRP A 116 7.19 14.59 -1.38
C TRP A 116 5.84 14.90 -2.06
N LYS A 117 5.10 15.90 -1.58
CA LYS A 117 3.84 16.36 -2.17
C LYS A 117 4.01 16.86 -3.61
N LYS A 118 5.19 17.40 -3.96
CA LYS A 118 5.49 17.89 -5.31
C LYS A 118 5.56 16.77 -6.35
N TYR A 119 5.80 15.53 -5.93
CA TYR A 119 5.89 14.35 -6.80
C TYR A 119 4.54 13.65 -6.98
N TYR A 120 3.58 13.90 -6.09
CA TYR A 120 2.22 13.41 -6.27
C TYR A 120 1.44 14.42 -7.13
N LYS A 121 1.35 14.12 -8.41
CA LYS A 121 0.61 14.92 -9.38
C LYS A 121 -0.70 14.24 -9.73
N PRO A 122 -1.70 14.98 -10.22
CA PRO A 122 -2.92 14.40 -10.75
C PRO A 122 -2.59 13.32 -11.78
N LEU A 123 -3.22 12.15 -11.65
CA LEU A 123 -2.97 10.97 -12.47
C LEU A 123 -4.23 10.57 -13.20
N GLU A 124 -4.19 10.58 -14.53
CA GLU A 124 -5.27 10.07 -15.37
C GLU A 124 -5.25 8.54 -15.39
N ILE A 125 -6.39 7.92 -15.09
CA ILE A 125 -6.54 6.46 -15.10
C ILE A 125 -7.71 6.08 -16.01
N GLY A 126 -7.47 5.10 -16.89
CA GLY A 126 -8.46 4.72 -17.87
C GLY A 126 -8.93 5.90 -18.71
N GLU A 127 -10.22 5.93 -19.04
CA GLU A 127 -10.83 6.99 -19.84
C GLU A 127 -11.58 8.04 -19.00
N ARG A 128 -12.04 7.66 -17.80
CA ARG A 128 -13.02 8.42 -17.02
C ARG A 128 -12.48 9.00 -15.72
N LEU A 129 -11.42 8.46 -15.15
CA LEU A 129 -10.95 8.78 -13.81
C LEU A 129 -9.74 9.71 -13.81
N LEU A 130 -9.67 10.58 -12.79
CA LEU A 130 -8.51 11.42 -12.47
C LEU A 130 -8.26 11.34 -10.98
N VAL A 131 -7.19 10.69 -10.56
CA VAL A 131 -6.76 10.69 -9.15
C VAL A 131 -6.08 12.00 -8.84
N VAL A 132 -6.55 12.69 -7.82
CA VAL A 132 -6.11 14.04 -7.46
C VAL A 132 -5.69 14.07 -6.00
N PRO A 133 -4.41 14.34 -5.68
CA PRO A 133 -4.01 14.65 -4.32
C PRO A 133 -4.76 15.89 -3.80
N GLN A 134 -5.21 15.88 -2.54
CA GLN A 134 -6.03 16.98 -1.99
C GLN A 134 -5.41 18.37 -2.11
N TRP A 135 -4.08 18.47 -2.16
CA TRP A 135 -3.34 19.74 -2.33
C TRP A 135 -3.19 20.22 -3.78
N GLU A 136 -3.59 19.41 -4.77
CA GLU A 136 -3.54 19.74 -6.20
C GLU A 136 -4.94 20.11 -6.76
N LEU A 137 -5.93 20.34 -5.90
CA LEU A 137 -7.31 20.68 -6.32
C LEU A 137 -7.38 21.96 -7.12
N ASP A 138 -6.51 22.92 -6.84
CA ASP A 138 -6.47 24.21 -7.55
C ASP A 138 -5.63 24.17 -8.84
N ASP A 139 -5.08 23.01 -9.21
CA ASP A 139 -4.33 22.85 -10.46
C ASP A 139 -5.24 23.13 -11.67
N PRO A 140 -4.83 23.99 -12.61
CA PRO A 140 -5.64 24.32 -13.78
C PRO A 140 -6.00 23.10 -14.65
N GLY A 141 -5.14 22.07 -14.71
CA GLY A 141 -5.41 20.83 -15.42
C GLY A 141 -6.55 20.05 -14.77
N VAL A 142 -6.59 20.00 -13.45
CA VAL A 142 -7.68 19.38 -12.68
C VAL A 142 -9.00 20.11 -12.93
N GLN A 143 -8.98 21.45 -12.83
CA GLN A 143 -10.16 22.29 -12.99
C GLN A 143 -10.75 22.22 -14.42
N SER A 144 -9.93 22.00 -15.43
CA SER A 144 -10.34 21.89 -16.84
C SER A 144 -10.65 20.47 -17.29
N SER A 145 -10.37 19.48 -16.45
CA SER A 145 -10.59 18.07 -16.80
C SER A 145 -12.08 17.72 -16.89
N THR A 146 -12.44 16.90 -17.87
CA THR A 146 -13.78 16.29 -17.98
C THR A 146 -13.92 14.96 -17.27
N ARG A 147 -12.83 14.46 -16.67
CA ARG A 147 -12.78 13.21 -15.94
C ARG A 147 -13.39 13.34 -14.57
N VAL A 148 -13.82 12.22 -14.00
CA VAL A 148 -14.33 12.14 -12.63
C VAL A 148 -13.15 12.22 -11.66
N PRO A 149 -13.05 13.28 -10.84
CA PRO A 149 -11.97 13.40 -9.88
C PRO A 149 -12.18 12.44 -8.70
N LEU A 150 -11.10 11.77 -8.31
CA LEU A 150 -10.94 10.99 -7.09
C LEU A 150 -9.95 11.72 -6.20
N ILE A 151 -10.45 12.44 -5.23
CA ILE A 151 -9.62 13.26 -4.33
C ILE A 151 -9.14 12.39 -3.19
N LEU A 152 -7.83 12.32 -2.98
CA LEU A 152 -7.23 11.50 -1.93
C LEU A 152 -6.20 12.29 -1.13
N ASP A 153 -6.07 11.94 0.13
CA ASP A 153 -4.87 12.22 0.90
C ASP A 153 -3.96 10.98 0.80
N PRO A 154 -2.84 11.05 0.07
CA PRO A 154 -1.87 9.96 -0.02
C PRO A 154 -1.10 9.80 1.30
N GLY A 155 -1.79 9.67 2.41
CA GLY A 155 -1.23 9.53 3.75
C GLY A 155 -0.46 8.22 3.96
N LEU A 156 -0.60 7.64 5.15
CA LEU A 156 0.18 6.50 5.62
C LEU A 156 -0.40 5.12 5.23
N THR A 157 -1.37 5.04 4.30
CA THR A 157 -1.99 3.77 3.89
C THR A 157 -1.73 3.45 2.43
N PHE A 158 -1.77 2.14 2.09
CA PHE A 158 -1.72 1.66 0.71
C PHE A 158 -2.93 2.15 -0.10
N GLY A 159 -2.77 2.34 -1.42
CA GLY A 159 -3.87 2.74 -2.30
C GLY A 159 -3.89 4.24 -2.63
N THR A 160 -2.72 4.84 -2.86
CA THR A 160 -2.58 6.24 -3.29
C THR A 160 -2.98 6.47 -4.77
N GLY A 161 -3.27 5.39 -5.51
CA GLY A 161 -3.59 5.44 -6.94
C GLY A 161 -2.39 5.29 -7.87
N SER A 162 -1.18 5.53 -7.41
CA SER A 162 0.04 5.46 -8.25
C SER A 162 0.49 4.02 -8.52
N HIS A 163 0.17 3.06 -7.63
CA HIS A 163 0.58 1.67 -7.80
C HIS A 163 -0.13 1.02 -8.99
N THR A 164 0.61 0.26 -9.80
CA THR A 164 0.11 -0.41 -11.02
C THR A 164 -1.14 -1.24 -10.78
N THR A 165 -1.20 -2.01 -9.68
CA THR A 165 -2.37 -2.85 -9.35
C THR A 165 -3.64 -2.02 -9.11
N THR A 166 -3.51 -0.84 -8.49
CA THR A 166 -4.63 0.07 -8.27
C THR A 166 -5.13 0.65 -9.59
N GLN A 167 -4.21 1.03 -10.49
CA GLN A 167 -4.55 1.53 -11.82
C GLN A 167 -5.27 0.46 -12.65
N LEU A 168 -4.80 -0.80 -12.60
CA LEU A 168 -5.45 -1.93 -13.27
C LEU A 168 -6.88 -2.14 -12.76
N CYS A 169 -7.08 -2.14 -11.43
CA CYS A 169 -8.41 -2.25 -10.83
C CYS A 169 -9.33 -1.10 -11.24
N LEU A 170 -8.86 0.15 -11.17
CA LEU A 170 -9.65 1.32 -11.52
C LEU A 170 -10.03 1.32 -13.01
N THR A 171 -9.11 0.91 -13.89
CA THR A 171 -9.37 0.78 -15.34
C THR A 171 -10.40 -0.31 -15.64
N ALA A 172 -10.37 -1.43 -14.91
CA ALA A 172 -11.38 -2.48 -15.04
C ALA A 172 -12.74 -2.01 -14.45
N LEU A 173 -12.71 -1.37 -13.27
CA LEU A 173 -13.90 -0.89 -12.56
C LEU A 173 -14.70 0.11 -13.40
N GLU A 174 -14.06 1.06 -14.09
CA GLU A 174 -14.78 2.07 -14.87
C GLU A 174 -15.59 1.50 -16.05
N LYS A 175 -15.22 0.29 -16.50
CA LYS A 175 -15.94 -0.43 -17.56
C LYS A 175 -17.14 -1.20 -17.02
N GLU A 176 -17.04 -1.71 -15.80
CA GLU A 176 -18.03 -2.61 -15.21
C GLU A 176 -19.10 -1.89 -14.39
N VAL A 177 -18.76 -0.81 -13.66
CA VAL A 177 -19.68 -0.13 -12.76
C VAL A 177 -20.85 0.54 -13.52
N ARG A 178 -22.04 0.35 -12.99
CA ARG A 178 -23.31 0.94 -13.50
C ARG A 178 -23.98 1.77 -12.42
N ALA A 179 -24.83 2.69 -12.84
CA ALA A 179 -25.63 3.47 -11.91
C ALA A 179 -26.56 2.55 -11.09
N GLY A 180 -26.49 2.72 -9.77
CA GLY A 180 -27.29 1.94 -8.84
C GLY A 180 -26.66 0.66 -8.33
N ASP A 181 -25.46 0.28 -8.79
CA ASP A 181 -24.75 -0.91 -8.32
C ASP A 181 -24.42 -0.80 -6.82
N ARG A 182 -24.43 -1.96 -6.15
CA ARG A 182 -23.91 -2.16 -4.79
C ARG A 182 -22.53 -2.78 -4.90
N VAL A 183 -21.59 -2.23 -4.16
CA VAL A 183 -20.16 -2.59 -4.23
C VAL A 183 -19.67 -3.12 -2.90
N LEU A 184 -18.86 -4.18 -2.94
CA LEU A 184 -18.12 -4.70 -1.79
C LEU A 184 -16.62 -4.62 -2.10
N ASP A 185 -15.85 -4.00 -1.20
CA ASP A 185 -14.40 -3.80 -1.34
C ASP A 185 -13.67 -4.53 -0.21
N LEU A 186 -12.95 -5.60 -0.57
CA LEU A 186 -12.27 -6.51 0.36
C LEU A 186 -10.77 -6.19 0.40
N GLY A 187 -10.29 -5.66 1.53
CA GLY A 187 -8.95 -5.10 1.68
C GLY A 187 -8.89 -3.69 1.10
N CYS A 188 -9.74 -2.81 1.61
CA CYS A 188 -10.01 -1.50 0.99
C CYS A 188 -8.87 -0.49 1.13
N GLY A 189 -7.98 -0.64 2.13
CA GLY A 189 -6.90 0.31 2.39
C GLY A 189 -7.39 1.76 2.50
N SER A 190 -6.98 2.61 1.58
CA SER A 190 -7.40 4.01 1.48
C SER A 190 -8.87 4.20 1.08
N GLY A 191 -9.57 3.14 0.65
CA GLY A 191 -10.92 3.18 0.11
C GLY A 191 -11.00 3.63 -1.35
N ILE A 192 -9.89 3.79 -2.05
CA ILE A 192 -9.86 4.36 -3.41
C ILE A 192 -10.80 3.64 -4.38
N LEU A 193 -10.88 2.31 -4.35
CA LEU A 193 -11.69 1.53 -5.28
C LEU A 193 -13.19 1.71 -5.01
N SER A 194 -13.60 1.60 -3.75
CA SER A 194 -14.99 1.83 -3.35
C SER A 194 -15.44 3.29 -3.58
N ILE A 195 -14.57 4.26 -3.30
CA ILE A 195 -14.81 5.68 -3.58
C ILE A 195 -14.97 5.91 -5.09
N ALA A 196 -14.09 5.30 -5.91
CA ALA A 196 -14.18 5.36 -7.36
C ALA A 196 -15.52 4.80 -7.87
N ALA A 197 -15.94 3.65 -7.36
CA ALA A 197 -17.22 3.05 -7.72
C ALA A 197 -18.41 3.99 -7.43
N LEU A 198 -18.45 4.60 -6.24
CA LEU A 198 -19.48 5.58 -5.86
C LEU A 198 -19.43 6.82 -6.74
N ARG A 199 -18.25 7.36 -7.05
CA ARG A 199 -18.07 8.50 -7.96
C ARG A 199 -18.48 8.19 -9.39
N LEU A 200 -18.39 6.92 -9.81
CA LEU A 200 -18.83 6.44 -11.13
C LEU A 200 -20.33 6.11 -11.20
N GLY A 201 -21.05 6.15 -10.06
CA GLY A 201 -22.50 6.03 -10.02
C GLY A 201 -23.06 4.84 -9.22
N ALA A 202 -22.22 4.05 -8.54
CA ALA A 202 -22.69 3.05 -7.59
C ALA A 202 -23.56 3.72 -6.50
N SER A 203 -24.57 3.02 -6.01
CA SER A 203 -25.51 3.53 -5.03
C SER A 203 -25.04 3.35 -3.59
N GLU A 204 -24.26 2.31 -3.34
CA GLU A 204 -23.78 1.92 -2.02
C GLU A 204 -22.44 1.19 -2.15
N ALA A 205 -21.55 1.42 -1.20
CA ALA A 205 -20.36 0.61 -1.07
C ALA A 205 -20.12 0.19 0.39
N ILE A 206 -19.78 -1.08 0.59
CA ILE A 206 -19.27 -1.61 1.85
C ILE A 206 -17.81 -1.97 1.64
N ALA A 207 -16.95 -1.47 2.51
CA ALA A 207 -15.51 -1.70 2.49
C ALA A 207 -15.07 -2.43 3.76
N VAL A 208 -14.13 -3.35 3.64
CA VAL A 208 -13.58 -4.12 4.77
C VAL A 208 -12.07 -4.14 4.71
N ASP A 209 -11.43 -3.93 5.85
CA ASP A 209 -9.99 -4.12 6.00
C ASP A 209 -9.67 -4.77 7.35
N ILE A 210 -8.53 -5.45 7.44
CA ILE A 210 -8.04 -6.00 8.71
C ILE A 210 -7.36 -4.94 9.59
N ASP A 211 -6.86 -3.86 8.99
CA ASP A 211 -6.19 -2.77 9.68
C ASP A 211 -7.20 -1.71 10.13
N GLU A 212 -7.28 -1.49 11.44
CA GLU A 212 -8.15 -0.47 12.05
C GLU A 212 -7.88 0.94 11.53
N LYS A 213 -6.65 1.25 11.10
CA LYS A 213 -6.28 2.55 10.55
C LYS A 213 -7.01 2.85 9.24
N CYS A 214 -7.30 1.82 8.44
CA CYS A 214 -8.04 1.95 7.19
C CYS A 214 -9.43 2.54 7.39
N LEU A 215 -10.07 2.28 8.54
CA LEU A 215 -11.39 2.83 8.85
C LEU A 215 -11.41 4.36 8.81
N THR A 216 -10.44 5.00 9.46
CA THR A 216 -10.35 6.47 9.50
C THR A 216 -9.96 7.01 8.13
N VAL A 217 -8.93 6.45 7.52
CA VAL A 217 -8.41 6.91 6.24
C VAL A 217 -9.45 6.80 5.11
N ALA A 218 -10.16 5.68 5.03
CA ALA A 218 -11.19 5.49 4.01
C ALA A 218 -12.37 6.46 4.18
N TYR A 219 -12.79 6.76 5.42
CA TYR A 219 -13.83 7.76 5.66
C TYR A 219 -13.35 9.18 5.36
N ASP A 220 -12.12 9.53 5.71
CA ASP A 220 -11.54 10.84 5.41
C ASP A 220 -11.44 11.07 3.90
N ASN A 221 -10.96 10.08 3.15
CA ASN A 221 -10.93 10.12 1.70
C ASN A 221 -12.36 10.18 1.09
N ALA A 222 -13.31 9.45 1.62
CA ALA A 222 -14.71 9.54 1.20
C ALA A 222 -15.28 10.94 1.40
N ALA A 223 -15.01 11.57 2.54
CA ALA A 223 -15.44 12.93 2.84
C ALA A 223 -14.84 13.96 1.86
N LEU A 224 -13.57 13.82 1.45
CA LEU A 224 -12.94 14.65 0.41
C LEU A 224 -13.72 14.58 -0.92
N ASN A 225 -14.36 13.45 -1.20
CA ASN A 225 -15.18 13.23 -2.41
C ASN A 225 -16.66 13.54 -2.24
N GLY A 226 -17.07 14.10 -1.09
CA GLY A 226 -18.47 14.41 -0.79
C GLY A 226 -19.33 13.16 -0.53
N ILE A 227 -18.71 12.03 -0.17
CA ILE A 227 -19.38 10.75 0.09
C ILE A 227 -19.64 10.63 1.60
N GLY A 228 -20.89 10.47 1.98
CA GLY A 228 -21.32 10.32 3.36
C GLY A 228 -21.42 8.86 3.81
N LYS A 229 -21.58 8.67 5.13
CA LYS A 229 -21.75 7.35 5.75
C LYS A 229 -23.12 6.71 5.48
N ASP A 230 -24.02 7.42 4.83
CA ASP A 230 -25.31 6.95 4.37
C ASP A 230 -25.21 6.01 3.15
N VAL A 231 -24.15 6.16 2.35
CA VAL A 231 -23.89 5.34 1.16
C VAL A 231 -22.55 4.59 1.22
N TYR A 232 -21.71 4.89 2.19
CA TYR A 232 -20.40 4.25 2.36
C TYR A 232 -20.21 3.75 3.78
N THR A 233 -20.01 2.44 3.93
CA THR A 233 -19.76 1.80 5.22
C THR A 233 -18.40 1.11 5.20
N VAL A 234 -17.56 1.43 6.19
CA VAL A 234 -16.26 0.76 6.39
C VAL A 234 -16.32 -0.11 7.64
N LYS A 235 -15.84 -1.33 7.54
CA LYS A 235 -15.79 -2.31 8.65
C LYS A 235 -14.35 -2.78 8.84
N VAL A 236 -14.00 -3.12 10.08
CA VAL A 236 -12.70 -3.72 10.43
C VAL A 236 -12.92 -5.18 10.76
N GLY A 237 -12.16 -6.07 10.10
CA GLY A 237 -12.22 -7.51 10.37
C GLY A 237 -11.62 -8.36 9.27
N ASN A 238 -11.43 -9.63 9.57
CA ASN A 238 -10.82 -10.61 8.65
C ASN A 238 -11.90 -11.47 7.99
N VAL A 239 -12.17 -11.20 6.72
CA VAL A 239 -13.20 -11.93 5.94
C VAL A 239 -12.85 -13.42 5.77
N LEU A 240 -11.57 -13.80 5.78
CA LEU A 240 -11.17 -15.19 5.62
C LEU A 240 -11.47 -16.05 6.86
N THR A 241 -11.30 -15.49 8.05
CA THR A 241 -11.34 -16.25 9.31
C THR A 241 -12.57 -15.97 10.18
N ASP A 242 -13.23 -14.81 9.98
CA ASP A 242 -14.38 -14.38 10.79
C ASP A 242 -15.69 -14.62 10.02
N GLU A 243 -16.44 -15.66 10.45
CA GLU A 243 -17.72 -16.00 9.87
C GLU A 243 -18.80 -14.94 10.17
N ALA A 244 -18.82 -14.38 11.37
CA ALA A 244 -19.76 -13.34 11.75
C ALA A 244 -19.54 -12.07 10.91
N MET A 245 -18.29 -11.75 10.60
CA MET A 245 -17.99 -10.67 9.67
C MET A 245 -18.60 -10.96 8.29
N ARG A 246 -18.37 -12.16 7.71
CA ARG A 246 -18.94 -12.53 6.40
C ARG A 246 -20.46 -12.46 6.40
N GLU A 247 -21.12 -12.98 7.43
CA GLU A 247 -22.59 -12.89 7.57
C GLU A 247 -23.05 -11.44 7.62
N SER A 248 -22.31 -10.57 8.31
CA SER A 248 -22.64 -9.14 8.44
C SER A 248 -22.49 -8.35 7.13
N LEU A 249 -21.73 -8.88 6.16
CA LEU A 249 -21.59 -8.27 4.82
C LEU A 249 -22.78 -8.64 3.93
N GLY A 250 -23.38 -9.81 4.15
CA GLY A 250 -24.48 -10.31 3.31
C GLY A 250 -23.99 -10.64 1.88
N GLY A 251 -24.87 -10.41 0.90
CA GLY A 251 -24.59 -10.70 -0.50
C GLY A 251 -25.38 -9.81 -1.45
N GLY A 252 -25.35 -10.17 -2.75
CA GLY A 252 -26.10 -9.46 -3.77
C GLY A 252 -25.37 -8.20 -4.27
N TYR A 253 -24.04 -8.21 -4.23
CA TYR A 253 -23.23 -7.12 -4.77
C TYR A 253 -23.02 -7.31 -6.28
N GLN A 254 -23.29 -6.26 -7.05
CA GLN A 254 -23.04 -6.25 -8.48
C GLN A 254 -21.53 -6.24 -8.77
N ILE A 255 -20.76 -5.63 -7.87
CA ILE A 255 -19.31 -5.59 -7.98
C ILE A 255 -18.68 -5.96 -6.63
N VAL A 256 -17.78 -6.93 -6.65
CA VAL A 256 -16.89 -7.26 -5.54
C VAL A 256 -15.45 -6.95 -5.97
N LEU A 257 -14.73 -6.22 -5.14
CA LEU A 257 -13.36 -5.76 -5.39
C LEU A 257 -12.39 -6.42 -4.40
N ALA A 258 -11.19 -6.74 -4.86
CA ALA A 258 -10.08 -7.15 -4.01
C ALA A 258 -8.75 -6.79 -4.65
N ASN A 259 -8.09 -5.72 -4.19
CA ASN A 259 -6.72 -5.41 -4.60
C ASN A 259 -5.76 -5.76 -3.47
N ILE A 260 -5.35 -7.03 -3.43
CA ILE A 260 -4.68 -7.63 -2.28
C ILE A 260 -3.77 -8.78 -2.73
N VAL A 261 -2.86 -9.24 -1.87
CA VAL A 261 -1.90 -10.30 -2.23
C VAL A 261 -2.57 -11.62 -2.66
N ALA A 262 -1.90 -12.36 -3.53
CA ALA A 262 -2.41 -13.57 -4.18
C ALA A 262 -2.97 -14.62 -3.19
N ASP A 263 -2.32 -14.84 -2.04
CA ASP A 263 -2.78 -15.82 -1.04
C ASP A 263 -4.16 -15.49 -0.47
N VAL A 264 -4.44 -14.21 -0.29
CA VAL A 264 -5.75 -13.76 0.19
C VAL A 264 -6.81 -13.92 -0.90
N ILE A 265 -6.50 -13.61 -2.17
CA ILE A 265 -7.43 -13.83 -3.30
C ILE A 265 -7.75 -15.31 -3.44
N ILE A 266 -6.74 -16.19 -3.32
CA ILE A 266 -6.93 -17.65 -3.31
C ILE A 266 -7.86 -18.08 -2.17
N GLY A 267 -7.67 -17.51 -0.98
CA GLY A 267 -8.53 -17.73 0.18
C GLY A 267 -9.96 -17.22 0.00
N LEU A 268 -10.16 -16.12 -0.72
CA LEU A 268 -11.48 -15.55 -1.03
C LEU A 268 -12.24 -16.35 -2.11
N ALA A 269 -11.55 -16.99 -3.05
CA ALA A 269 -12.17 -17.67 -4.20
C ALA A 269 -13.33 -18.59 -3.84
N PRO A 270 -13.29 -19.41 -2.77
CA PRO A 270 -14.41 -20.29 -2.40
C PRO A 270 -15.66 -19.56 -1.92
N MET A 271 -15.54 -18.33 -1.43
CA MET A 271 -16.62 -17.60 -0.76
C MET A 271 -17.14 -16.40 -1.53
N VAL A 272 -16.34 -15.78 -2.40
CA VAL A 272 -16.69 -14.52 -3.06
C VAL A 272 -17.96 -14.64 -3.91
N ARG A 273 -18.19 -15.80 -4.53
CA ARG A 273 -19.39 -16.00 -5.35
C ARG A 273 -20.70 -15.88 -4.56
N SER A 274 -20.70 -16.28 -3.29
CA SER A 274 -21.89 -16.13 -2.43
C SER A 274 -22.20 -14.67 -2.07
N MET A 275 -21.22 -13.79 -2.21
CA MET A 275 -21.37 -12.35 -1.97
C MET A 275 -21.87 -11.63 -3.23
N MET A 276 -21.66 -12.19 -4.42
CA MET A 276 -22.04 -11.58 -5.70
C MET A 276 -23.53 -11.69 -5.96
N ALA A 277 -24.08 -10.69 -6.65
CA ALA A 277 -25.39 -10.77 -7.28
C ALA A 277 -25.37 -11.75 -8.49
N GLU A 278 -26.54 -12.15 -8.97
CA GLU A 278 -26.65 -12.84 -10.25
C GLU A 278 -26.11 -11.93 -11.37
N GLY A 279 -25.15 -12.43 -12.16
CA GLY A 279 -24.47 -11.64 -13.18
C GLY A 279 -23.47 -10.60 -12.63
N GLY A 280 -23.21 -10.62 -11.33
CA GLY A 280 -22.22 -9.75 -10.71
C GLY A 280 -20.80 -10.04 -11.16
N VAL A 281 -19.89 -9.14 -10.83
CA VAL A 281 -18.47 -9.15 -11.24
C VAL A 281 -17.57 -9.17 -10.01
N PHE A 282 -16.53 -9.99 -10.05
CA PHE A 282 -15.42 -9.95 -9.12
C PHE A 282 -14.18 -9.40 -9.84
N LEU A 283 -13.67 -8.26 -9.38
CA LEU A 283 -12.44 -7.65 -9.87
C LEU A 283 -11.34 -7.84 -8.83
N CYS A 284 -10.26 -8.53 -9.19
CA CYS A 284 -9.14 -8.72 -8.27
C CYS A 284 -7.80 -8.38 -8.93
N SER A 285 -6.88 -7.85 -8.12
CA SER A 285 -5.50 -7.50 -8.46
C SER A 285 -4.60 -7.57 -7.23
N GLY A 286 -3.33 -7.15 -7.36
CA GLY A 286 -2.30 -7.39 -6.34
C GLY A 286 -1.59 -8.72 -6.59
N ILE A 287 -1.64 -9.21 -7.83
CA ILE A 287 -1.16 -10.52 -8.25
C ILE A 287 0.09 -10.30 -9.11
N ILE A 288 1.24 -10.80 -8.65
CA ILE A 288 2.48 -10.79 -9.44
C ILE A 288 2.41 -11.88 -10.54
N ASP A 289 3.16 -11.70 -11.61
CA ASP A 289 3.18 -12.57 -12.80
C ASP A 289 3.44 -14.04 -12.43
N THR A 290 4.38 -14.31 -11.52
CA THR A 290 4.74 -15.66 -11.06
C THR A 290 3.60 -16.39 -10.34
N ARG A 291 2.59 -15.68 -9.83
CA ARG A 291 1.42 -16.22 -9.12
C ARG A 291 0.13 -16.18 -9.95
N ALA A 292 0.16 -15.52 -11.12
CA ALA A 292 -1.05 -15.24 -11.91
C ALA A 292 -1.81 -16.51 -12.32
N GLU A 293 -1.12 -17.55 -12.81
CA GLU A 293 -1.78 -18.80 -13.23
C GLU A 293 -2.36 -19.57 -12.04
N GLU A 294 -1.64 -19.62 -10.91
CA GLU A 294 -2.14 -20.26 -9.68
C GLU A 294 -3.45 -19.63 -9.20
N VAL A 295 -3.49 -18.28 -9.18
CA VAL A 295 -4.71 -17.55 -8.82
C VAL A 295 -5.83 -17.82 -9.82
N ALA A 296 -5.53 -17.78 -11.12
CA ALA A 296 -6.50 -18.02 -12.19
C ALA A 296 -7.10 -19.44 -12.12
N GLU A 297 -6.26 -20.46 -11.89
CA GLU A 297 -6.73 -21.83 -11.68
C GLU A 297 -7.66 -21.95 -10.48
N LYS A 298 -7.30 -21.28 -9.37
CA LYS A 298 -8.11 -21.29 -8.15
C LYS A 298 -9.46 -20.61 -8.32
N LEU A 299 -9.49 -19.48 -9.02
CA LEU A 299 -10.73 -18.77 -9.36
C LEU A 299 -11.64 -19.66 -10.21
N ARG A 300 -11.13 -20.26 -11.29
CA ARG A 300 -11.88 -21.17 -12.18
C ARG A 300 -12.40 -22.40 -11.43
N ALA A 301 -11.57 -23.01 -10.56
CA ALA A 301 -11.97 -24.16 -9.75
C ALA A 301 -13.11 -23.87 -8.78
N ASN A 302 -13.34 -22.61 -8.42
CA ASN A 302 -14.45 -22.15 -7.59
C ASN A 302 -15.63 -21.57 -8.41
N GLY A 303 -15.66 -21.80 -9.72
CA GLY A 303 -16.78 -21.44 -10.59
C GLY A 303 -16.80 -19.96 -11.00
N LEU A 304 -15.65 -19.28 -10.91
CA LEU A 304 -15.47 -17.91 -11.40
C LEU A 304 -14.83 -17.98 -12.79
N GLU A 305 -15.57 -17.57 -13.81
CA GLU A 305 -15.07 -17.46 -15.17
C GLU A 305 -14.28 -16.14 -15.32
N ILE A 306 -13.01 -16.23 -15.70
CA ILE A 306 -12.20 -15.04 -16.00
C ILE A 306 -12.61 -14.54 -17.38
N THR A 307 -13.26 -13.38 -17.42
CA THR A 307 -13.79 -12.77 -18.65
C THR A 307 -12.86 -11.73 -19.25
N ASP A 308 -11.99 -11.13 -18.44
CA ASP A 308 -10.94 -10.20 -18.90
C ASP A 308 -9.70 -10.28 -18.00
N THR A 309 -8.54 -9.97 -18.60
CA THR A 309 -7.24 -9.96 -17.92
C THR A 309 -6.50 -8.70 -18.31
N HIS A 310 -6.14 -7.90 -17.34
CA HIS A 310 -5.30 -6.72 -17.52
C HIS A 310 -3.93 -6.96 -16.91
N THR A 311 -2.87 -6.52 -17.60
CA THR A 311 -1.49 -6.68 -17.16
C THR A 311 -0.70 -5.41 -17.39
N SER A 312 0.16 -5.05 -16.44
CA SER A 312 1.15 -3.99 -16.57
C SER A 312 2.27 -4.21 -15.55
N ASP A 313 3.51 -3.99 -15.97
CA ASP A 313 4.71 -3.99 -15.11
C ASP A 313 4.84 -5.24 -14.21
N GLY A 314 4.53 -6.43 -14.76
CA GLY A 314 4.58 -7.69 -14.02
C GLY A 314 3.40 -7.94 -13.07
N TRP A 315 2.37 -7.08 -13.09
CA TRP A 315 1.16 -7.22 -12.29
C TRP A 315 -0.04 -7.63 -13.13
N TYR A 316 -0.96 -8.36 -12.51
CA TYR A 316 -2.17 -8.85 -13.11
C TYR A 316 -3.42 -8.37 -12.37
N ALA A 317 -4.48 -8.12 -13.14
CA ALA A 317 -5.84 -7.98 -12.64
C ALA A 317 -6.78 -8.88 -13.45
N PHE A 318 -7.71 -9.53 -12.75
CA PHE A 318 -8.73 -10.38 -13.36
C PHE A 318 -10.12 -9.79 -13.14
N THR A 319 -10.92 -9.83 -14.21
CA THR A 319 -12.36 -9.62 -14.16
C THR A 319 -13.02 -10.99 -14.25
N CYS A 320 -13.83 -11.36 -13.25
CA CYS A 320 -14.47 -12.67 -13.15
C CYS A 320 -15.98 -12.57 -13.04
N ARG A 321 -16.69 -13.58 -13.56
CA ARG A 321 -18.16 -13.71 -13.46
C ARG A 321 -18.58 -15.07 -12.92
#